data_f948e2f947c65a76f63e14d52a0934d2
#
_entry.id   f948e2f947c65a76f63e14d52a0934d2
#
_cell.length_a   1.000
_cell.length_b   1.000
_cell.length_c   1.000
_cell.angle_alpha   90.00
_cell.angle_beta   90.00
_cell.angle_gamma   90.00
#
_symmetry.space_group_name_H-M   'P 1'
#
loop_
_entity.id
_entity.type
_entity.pdbx_description
1 polymer ?
#
loop_
_entity_poly.entity_id
_entity_poly.type
_entity_poly.pdbx_seq_one_letter_code
_entity_poly.pdbx_strand_id
1 'polypeptide(L)'
;MANNRRIFVLVCITLVCLLFLVNSLIIRQIVSSKPSESCLQIERFFSGTNQEVAVYFISGKEKGPTLLIFAGIHGDEAGGYLTAERYTDVRVKKGTLIVVPRLNLPAVLKGKRQGLSGDMNRLFHLPENSNSTPDSKVVDLAKTFIKNADYVLNIHQADGFYSPTWISQKRNPSRWGQCNVIDAPIFDLPNGDKLELASFAKKIASRSNSQIEDRKFHFQVNNTNTASIRSLHKEQRRSLTYFALYKQHKTALGLESTKNCTLSQAIAFLTIAINSTIEEVGIQTENLPSTDPSTITKHLKGKKLKT
;
A
#
# COMPACT_ATOMS: atom_id res chain seq x y z
N MET A 1 7.03 24.83 -41.18
CA MET A 1 6.13 24.55 -40.03
C MET A 1 6.35 23.17 -39.39
N ALA A 2 6.65 22.11 -40.14
CA ALA A 2 6.83 20.74 -39.59
C ALA A 2 8.07 20.59 -38.66
N ASN A 3 9.16 21.32 -38.93
CA ASN A 3 10.41 21.23 -38.13
C ASN A 3 10.25 21.83 -36.73
N ASN A 4 9.52 22.94 -36.58
CA ASN A 4 9.30 23.58 -35.28
C ASN A 4 8.38 22.74 -34.37
N ARG A 5 7.43 21.99 -34.91
CA ARG A 5 6.61 21.04 -34.14
C ARG A 5 7.44 19.86 -33.59
N ARG A 6 8.35 19.31 -34.40
CA ARG A 6 9.24 18.22 -33.95
C ARG A 6 10.20 18.67 -32.85
N ILE A 7 10.76 19.88 -32.96
CA ILE A 7 11.63 20.46 -31.93
C ILE A 7 10.85 20.70 -30.62
N PHE A 8 9.64 21.26 -30.72
CA PHE A 8 8.79 21.49 -29.54
C PHE A 8 8.40 20.19 -28.83
N VAL A 9 8.03 19.14 -29.57
CA VAL A 9 7.72 17.81 -29.01
C VAL A 9 8.95 17.18 -28.33
N LEU A 10 10.14 17.28 -28.96
CA LEU A 10 11.38 16.79 -28.35
C LEU A 10 11.72 17.54 -27.05
N VAL A 11 11.56 18.87 -27.02
CA VAL A 11 11.80 19.69 -25.82
C VAL A 11 10.81 19.33 -24.70
N CYS A 12 9.53 19.11 -25.01
CA CYS A 12 8.55 18.68 -24.03
C CYS A 12 8.86 17.27 -23.47
N ILE A 13 9.27 16.33 -24.32
CA ILE A 13 9.65 14.98 -23.89
C ILE A 13 10.89 15.02 -23.00
N THR A 14 11.91 15.81 -23.37
CA THR A 14 13.12 15.95 -22.53
C THR A 14 12.83 16.60 -21.18
N LEU A 15 11.96 17.62 -21.13
CA LEU A 15 11.54 18.26 -19.86
C LEU A 15 10.77 17.28 -18.97
N VAL A 16 9.87 16.48 -19.52
CA VAL A 16 9.12 15.46 -18.77
C VAL A 16 10.06 14.37 -18.23
N CYS A 17 10.98 13.88 -19.07
CA CYS A 17 11.99 12.89 -18.63
C CYS A 17 12.92 13.46 -17.54
N LEU A 18 13.30 14.74 -17.64
CA LEU A 18 14.13 15.43 -16.63
C LEU A 18 13.38 15.56 -15.30
N LEU A 19 12.09 15.91 -15.32
CA LEU A 19 11.24 15.97 -14.14
C LEU A 19 11.11 14.60 -13.44
N PHE A 20 10.98 13.52 -14.20
CA PHE A 20 10.93 12.16 -13.63
C PHE A 20 12.29 11.71 -13.08
N LEU A 21 13.38 12.04 -13.76
CA LEU A 21 14.74 11.77 -13.26
C LEU A 21 15.04 12.56 -11.98
N VAL A 22 14.65 13.83 -11.92
CA VAL A 22 14.81 14.67 -10.72
C VAL A 22 13.96 14.12 -9.57
N ASN A 23 12.68 13.78 -9.80
CA ASN A 23 11.86 13.16 -8.77
C ASN A 23 12.40 11.81 -8.29
N SER A 24 12.90 10.98 -9.21
CA SER A 24 13.55 9.69 -8.85
C SER A 24 14.83 9.90 -8.02
N LEU A 25 15.63 10.91 -8.35
CA LEU A 25 16.85 11.28 -7.62
C LEU A 25 16.51 11.86 -6.23
N ILE A 26 15.51 12.74 -6.13
CA ILE A 26 15.05 13.30 -4.86
C ILE A 26 14.56 12.18 -3.93
N ILE A 27 13.72 11.27 -4.42
CA ILE A 27 13.22 10.14 -3.63
C ILE A 27 14.38 9.23 -3.19
N ARG A 28 15.34 8.92 -4.08
CA ARG A 28 16.55 8.16 -3.72
C ARG A 28 17.39 8.88 -2.66
N GLN A 29 17.54 10.19 -2.76
CA GLN A 29 18.33 10.99 -1.83
C GLN A 29 17.65 11.04 -0.46
N ILE A 30 16.33 11.19 -0.38
CA ILE A 30 15.56 11.17 0.86
C ILE A 30 15.68 9.81 1.55
N VAL A 31 15.51 8.73 0.79
CA VAL A 31 15.59 7.35 1.35
C VAL A 31 17.04 6.93 1.67
N SER A 32 18.04 7.50 0.98
CA SER A 32 19.45 7.11 1.16
C SER A 32 20.25 8.00 2.12
N SER A 33 19.77 9.20 2.47
CA SER A 33 20.45 10.07 3.41
C SER A 33 20.47 9.46 4.81
N LYS A 34 21.61 9.52 5.51
CA LYS A 34 21.68 9.20 6.95
C LYS A 34 21.05 10.37 7.71
N PRO A 35 19.88 10.24 8.30
CA PRO A 35 19.34 11.31 9.14
C PRO A 35 20.16 11.40 10.43
N SER A 36 20.53 12.60 10.82
CA SER A 36 21.16 12.85 12.12
C SER A 36 20.17 12.67 13.28
N GLU A 37 18.89 12.77 12.99
CA GLU A 37 17.75 12.57 13.92
C GLU A 37 16.60 11.87 13.22
N SER A 38 15.63 11.33 13.99
CA SER A 38 14.35 10.86 13.43
C SER A 38 13.71 11.99 12.64
N CYS A 39 13.48 11.77 11.34
CA CYS A 39 13.03 12.81 10.41
C CYS A 39 11.66 12.44 9.83
N LEU A 40 10.74 13.39 9.92
CA LEU A 40 9.48 13.37 9.17
C LEU A 40 9.57 14.40 8.03
N GLN A 41 9.43 13.95 6.79
CA GLN A 41 9.28 14.81 5.63
C GLN A 41 7.94 14.51 4.96
N ILE A 42 7.20 15.56 4.62
CA ILE A 42 5.91 15.45 3.95
C ILE A 42 6.04 16.07 2.57
N GLU A 43 5.75 15.29 1.55
CA GLU A 43 5.70 15.76 0.16
C GLU A 43 4.27 15.68 -0.37
N ARG A 44 3.89 16.68 -1.15
CA ARG A 44 2.59 16.74 -1.81
C ARG A 44 2.80 16.79 -3.31
N PHE A 45 2.32 15.75 -3.98
CA PHE A 45 2.35 15.64 -5.43
C PHE A 45 1.00 16.08 -6.01
N PHE A 46 1.02 16.68 -7.19
CA PHE A 46 -0.16 17.20 -7.89
C PHE A 46 -0.98 18.18 -7.04
N SER A 47 -0.30 19.00 -6.24
CA SER A 47 -0.91 19.96 -5.31
C SER A 47 -1.87 20.91 -6.01
N GLY A 48 -3.01 21.18 -5.35
CA GLY A 48 -4.06 22.01 -5.87
C GLY A 48 -4.94 21.36 -6.93
N THR A 49 -4.75 20.06 -7.20
CA THR A 49 -5.62 19.28 -8.07
C THR A 49 -6.48 18.31 -7.27
N ASN A 50 -7.51 17.75 -7.89
CA ASN A 50 -8.31 16.68 -7.27
C ASN A 50 -7.56 15.35 -7.16
N GLN A 51 -6.34 15.26 -7.68
CA GLN A 51 -5.47 14.09 -7.61
C GLN A 51 -4.27 14.32 -6.68
N GLU A 52 -4.33 15.27 -5.77
CA GLU A 52 -3.25 15.50 -4.81
C GLU A 52 -2.96 14.22 -4.01
N VAL A 53 -1.67 13.89 -3.91
CA VAL A 53 -1.17 12.76 -3.12
C VAL A 53 -0.20 13.29 -2.07
N ALA A 54 -0.52 13.12 -0.80
CA ALA A 54 0.38 13.40 0.31
C ALA A 54 1.18 12.13 0.65
N VAL A 55 2.50 12.25 0.74
CA VAL A 55 3.42 11.18 1.05
C VAL A 55 4.24 11.57 2.28
N TYR A 56 4.32 10.68 3.25
CA TYR A 56 5.02 10.87 4.50
C TYR A 56 6.25 9.97 4.53
N PHE A 57 7.44 10.56 4.55
CA PHE A 57 8.71 9.86 4.70
C PHE A 57 9.17 9.98 6.14
N ILE A 58 9.27 8.87 6.84
CA ILE A 58 9.57 8.81 8.27
C ILE A 58 10.79 7.92 8.46
N SER A 59 11.95 8.55 8.63
CA SER A 59 13.23 7.84 8.70
C SER A 59 13.80 7.86 10.11
N GLY A 60 14.33 6.72 10.54
CA GLY A 60 15.06 6.57 11.77
C GLY A 60 16.51 7.04 11.67
N LYS A 61 17.16 7.22 12.82
CA LYS A 61 18.60 7.51 12.92
C LYS A 61 19.45 6.35 12.39
N GLU A 62 19.00 5.13 12.57
CA GLU A 62 19.68 3.93 12.14
C GLU A 62 19.18 3.44 10.79
N LYS A 63 20.12 3.06 9.92
CA LYS A 63 19.77 2.41 8.65
C LYS A 63 19.03 1.09 8.91
N GLY A 64 18.05 0.81 8.11
CA GLY A 64 17.27 -0.41 8.14
C GLY A 64 16.39 -0.54 6.93
N PRO A 65 15.46 -1.49 6.91
CA PRO A 65 14.56 -1.70 5.79
C PRO A 65 13.60 -0.52 5.59
N THR A 66 13.13 -0.39 4.36
CA THR A 66 12.10 0.57 3.96
C THR A 66 10.78 -0.16 3.73
N LEU A 67 9.75 0.18 4.52
CA LEU A 67 8.39 -0.31 4.38
C LEU A 67 7.51 0.79 3.78
N LEU A 68 6.92 0.50 2.62
CA LEU A 68 5.97 1.37 1.95
C LEU A 68 4.55 0.90 2.23
N ILE A 69 3.70 1.81 2.73
CA ILE A 69 2.31 1.56 3.09
C ILE A 69 1.42 2.39 2.17
N PHE A 70 0.69 1.75 1.28
CA PHE A 70 -0.36 2.34 0.48
C PHE A 70 -1.73 2.04 1.07
N ALA A 71 -2.62 3.05 1.07
CA ALA A 71 -4.02 2.89 1.35
C ALA A 71 -4.86 3.85 0.52
N GLY A 72 -6.18 3.70 0.54
CA GLY A 72 -7.08 4.59 -0.18
C GLY A 72 -6.97 4.48 -1.70
N ILE A 73 -6.55 3.34 -2.23
CA ILE A 73 -6.63 3.03 -3.66
C ILE A 73 -8.09 2.83 -4.08
N HIS A 74 -8.92 2.32 -3.14
CA HIS A 74 -10.37 2.28 -3.23
C HIS A 74 -10.98 3.20 -2.16
N GLY A 75 -11.88 4.08 -2.55
CA GLY A 75 -12.43 5.10 -1.65
C GLY A 75 -13.52 4.61 -0.70
N ASP A 76 -14.14 3.47 -1.00
CA ASP A 76 -15.15 2.82 -0.15
C ASP A 76 -14.54 1.93 0.96
N GLU A 77 -13.22 1.98 1.13
CA GLU A 77 -12.46 1.19 2.09
C GLU A 77 -11.89 2.08 3.21
N ALA A 78 -12.80 2.75 3.94
CA ALA A 78 -12.45 3.78 4.93
C ALA A 78 -11.51 3.28 6.04
N GLY A 79 -11.66 2.03 6.48
CA GLY A 79 -10.76 1.43 7.46
C GLY A 79 -9.30 1.42 6.99
N GLY A 80 -9.06 1.23 5.69
CA GLY A 80 -7.72 1.21 5.11
C GLY A 80 -7.02 2.57 5.23
N TYR A 81 -7.57 3.62 4.63
CA TYR A 81 -6.91 4.94 4.62
C TYR A 81 -6.89 5.61 6.00
N LEU A 82 -7.92 5.43 6.83
CA LEU A 82 -7.91 5.93 8.20
C LEU A 82 -6.89 5.20 9.09
N THR A 83 -6.62 3.92 8.82
CA THR A 83 -5.53 3.21 9.50
C THR A 83 -4.18 3.76 9.06
N ALA A 84 -3.93 3.91 7.76
CA ALA A 84 -2.66 4.42 7.26
C ALA A 84 -2.36 5.85 7.76
N GLU A 85 -3.36 6.72 7.88
CA GLU A 85 -3.21 8.06 8.47
C GLU A 85 -2.65 8.05 9.89
N ARG A 86 -2.84 6.99 10.65
CA ARG A 86 -2.35 6.87 12.03
C ARG A 86 -0.85 6.58 12.10
N TYR A 87 -0.23 6.29 10.97
CA TYR A 87 1.22 6.05 10.87
C TYR A 87 1.99 7.27 10.40
N THR A 88 1.32 8.39 10.09
CA THR A 88 1.97 9.59 9.54
C THR A 88 2.79 10.38 10.55
N ASP A 89 2.61 10.12 11.86
CA ASP A 89 3.33 10.75 12.97
C ASP A 89 4.06 9.74 13.87
N VAL A 90 4.24 8.51 13.39
CA VAL A 90 5.06 7.51 14.05
C VAL A 90 6.52 7.94 14.04
N ARG A 91 7.22 7.75 15.16
CA ARG A 91 8.65 8.01 15.24
C ARG A 91 9.44 6.71 15.05
N VAL A 92 10.29 6.71 14.05
CA VAL A 92 11.14 5.58 13.68
C VAL A 92 12.54 5.76 14.28
N LYS A 93 13.08 4.72 14.90
CA LYS A 93 14.48 4.66 15.37
C LYS A 93 15.39 4.05 14.32
N LYS A 94 14.95 2.94 13.71
CA LYS A 94 15.70 2.18 12.72
C LYS A 94 14.81 1.85 11.51
N GLY A 95 15.34 2.08 10.31
CA GLY A 95 14.62 1.86 9.05
C GLY A 95 13.80 3.08 8.62
N THR A 96 12.92 2.88 7.67
CA THR A 96 12.09 3.93 7.06
C THR A 96 10.67 3.44 6.86
N LEU A 97 9.68 4.28 7.22
CA LEU A 97 8.31 4.14 6.77
C LEU A 97 8.02 5.18 5.68
N ILE A 98 7.44 4.74 4.57
CA ILE A 98 6.85 5.63 3.56
C ILE A 98 5.35 5.37 3.61
N VAL A 99 4.56 6.38 3.94
CA VAL A 99 3.11 6.23 4.12
C VAL A 99 2.36 7.09 3.11
N VAL A 100 1.51 6.46 2.33
CA VAL A 100 0.62 7.10 1.34
C VAL A 100 -0.83 6.76 1.70
N PRO A 101 -1.47 7.55 2.58
CA PRO A 101 -2.76 7.16 3.15
C PRO A 101 -3.91 7.17 2.15
N ARG A 102 -3.88 8.10 1.19
CA ARG A 102 -4.97 8.35 0.24
C ARG A 102 -4.43 8.42 -1.19
N LEU A 103 -4.05 7.26 -1.74
CA LEU A 103 -3.45 7.21 -3.07
C LEU A 103 -4.42 7.69 -4.17
N ASN A 104 -5.71 7.36 -4.06
CA ASN A 104 -6.75 7.73 -5.00
C ASN A 104 -7.71 8.73 -4.35
N LEU A 105 -7.28 9.98 -4.22
CA LEU A 105 -8.07 11.02 -3.55
C LEU A 105 -9.48 11.19 -4.16
N PRO A 106 -9.67 11.18 -5.50
CA PRO A 106 -11.01 11.28 -6.08
C PRO A 106 -11.96 10.15 -5.64
N ALA A 107 -11.46 8.93 -5.51
CA ALA A 107 -12.25 7.79 -5.03
C ALA A 107 -12.59 7.95 -3.54
N VAL A 108 -11.62 8.36 -2.72
CA VAL A 108 -11.80 8.58 -1.27
C VAL A 108 -12.83 9.68 -1.01
N LEU A 109 -12.75 10.82 -1.71
CA LEU A 109 -13.71 11.92 -1.55
C LEU A 109 -15.13 11.54 -1.95
N LYS A 110 -15.29 10.63 -2.92
CA LYS A 110 -16.58 10.11 -3.36
C LYS A 110 -17.10 8.96 -2.50
N GLY A 111 -16.26 8.37 -1.64
CA GLY A 111 -16.57 7.15 -0.90
C GLY A 111 -16.89 5.97 -1.81
N LYS A 112 -16.28 5.89 -2.99
CA LYS A 112 -16.53 4.84 -4.00
C LYS A 112 -15.24 4.09 -4.32
N ARG A 113 -15.39 2.82 -4.71
CA ARG A 113 -14.25 1.98 -5.11
C ARG A 113 -13.46 2.61 -6.27
N GLN A 114 -14.15 3.11 -7.27
CA GLN A 114 -13.55 3.61 -8.50
C GLN A 114 -13.18 5.10 -8.42
N GLY A 115 -12.01 5.45 -8.97
CA GLY A 115 -11.54 6.81 -9.18
C GLY A 115 -12.01 7.42 -10.51
N LEU A 116 -11.14 8.20 -11.14
CA LEU A 116 -11.43 8.86 -12.42
C LEU A 116 -11.39 7.89 -13.60
N SER A 117 -10.54 6.86 -13.52
CA SER A 117 -10.28 5.89 -14.60
C SER A 117 -10.79 4.49 -14.28
N GLY A 118 -11.75 4.36 -13.39
CA GLY A 118 -12.23 3.06 -12.90
C GLY A 118 -11.43 2.55 -11.71
N ASP A 119 -11.18 1.24 -11.65
CA ASP A 119 -10.42 0.62 -10.56
C ASP A 119 -8.92 0.88 -10.73
N MET A 120 -8.37 1.82 -9.95
CA MET A 120 -6.94 2.17 -10.01
C MET A 120 -6.04 0.97 -9.72
N ASN A 121 -6.47 0.01 -8.89
CA ASN A 121 -5.72 -1.22 -8.63
C ASN A 121 -5.72 -2.21 -9.83
N ARG A 122 -6.17 -1.76 -10.99
CA ARG A 122 -6.08 -2.47 -12.27
C ARG A 122 -5.26 -1.71 -13.32
N LEU A 123 -4.55 -0.65 -12.92
CA LEU A 123 -3.79 0.20 -13.84
C LEU A 123 -2.27 -0.01 -13.76
N PHE A 124 -1.77 -0.79 -12.83
CA PHE A 124 -0.32 -1.00 -12.63
C PHE A 124 0.37 -1.78 -13.76
N HIS A 125 -0.38 -2.41 -14.64
CA HIS A 125 0.14 -3.05 -15.86
C HIS A 125 0.47 -2.07 -16.98
N LEU A 126 -0.07 -0.84 -16.92
CA LEU A 126 0.16 0.17 -17.95
C LEU A 126 1.65 0.55 -18.00
N PRO A 127 2.20 0.82 -19.20
CA PRO A 127 3.55 1.37 -19.31
C PRO A 127 3.69 2.70 -18.55
N GLU A 128 4.85 2.95 -17.98
CA GLU A 128 5.16 4.24 -17.36
C GLU A 128 5.10 5.36 -18.41
N ASN A 129 4.66 6.53 -17.99
CA ASN A 129 4.47 7.71 -18.85
C ASN A 129 3.47 7.51 -19.99
N SER A 130 2.62 6.50 -19.91
CA SER A 130 1.63 6.23 -20.98
C SER A 130 0.61 7.35 -21.14
N ASN A 131 0.33 8.12 -20.05
CA ASN A 131 -0.72 9.14 -20.01
C ASN A 131 -2.07 8.66 -20.59
N SER A 132 -2.28 7.35 -20.57
CA SER A 132 -3.43 6.70 -21.23
C SER A 132 -4.75 6.92 -20.48
N THR A 133 -4.67 7.30 -19.21
CA THR A 133 -5.84 7.55 -18.35
C THR A 133 -5.58 8.74 -17.41
N PRO A 134 -6.62 9.42 -16.88
CA PRO A 134 -6.45 10.45 -15.86
C PRO A 134 -5.65 10.00 -14.64
N ASP A 135 -5.77 8.73 -14.21
CA ASP A 135 -5.08 8.20 -13.02
C ASP A 135 -3.64 7.72 -13.32
N SER A 136 -3.18 7.71 -14.58
CA SER A 136 -1.85 7.20 -14.96
C SER A 136 -0.71 7.88 -14.19
N LYS A 137 -0.76 9.21 -14.02
CA LYS A 137 0.28 9.96 -13.30
C LYS A 137 0.40 9.56 -11.83
N VAL A 138 -0.73 9.29 -11.16
CA VAL A 138 -0.75 8.83 -9.77
C VAL A 138 -0.21 7.40 -9.69
N VAL A 139 -0.55 6.53 -10.64
CA VAL A 139 -0.03 5.17 -10.73
C VAL A 139 1.48 5.18 -10.97
N ASP A 140 1.99 6.03 -11.85
CA ASP A 140 3.42 6.16 -12.13
C ASP A 140 4.20 6.68 -10.91
N LEU A 141 3.62 7.63 -10.17
CA LEU A 141 4.15 8.08 -8.89
C LEU A 141 4.24 6.92 -7.89
N ALA A 142 3.17 6.12 -7.75
CA ALA A 142 3.16 4.95 -6.87
C ALA A 142 4.23 3.92 -7.28
N LYS A 143 4.41 3.67 -8.57
CA LYS A 143 5.47 2.79 -9.09
C LYS A 143 6.87 3.30 -8.72
N THR A 144 7.08 4.61 -8.72
CA THR A 144 8.36 5.20 -8.31
C THR A 144 8.68 4.89 -6.84
N PHE A 145 7.68 4.98 -5.94
CA PHE A 145 7.88 4.62 -4.54
C PHE A 145 8.13 3.12 -4.36
N ILE A 146 7.41 2.26 -5.10
CA ILE A 146 7.60 0.80 -5.05
C ILE A 146 9.04 0.42 -5.41
N LYS A 147 9.64 1.06 -6.42
CA LYS A 147 11.04 0.80 -6.81
C LYS A 147 12.04 1.03 -5.68
N ASN A 148 11.76 1.99 -4.80
CA ASN A 148 12.66 2.43 -3.73
C ASN A 148 12.36 1.80 -2.36
N ALA A 149 11.34 0.95 -2.25
CA ALA A 149 11.00 0.23 -1.03
C ALA A 149 11.61 -1.19 -1.02
N ASP A 150 11.76 -1.79 0.16
CA ASP A 150 12.10 -3.19 0.33
C ASP A 150 10.83 -4.04 0.48
N TYR A 151 9.86 -3.50 1.23
CA TYR A 151 8.57 -4.13 1.50
C TYR A 151 7.42 -3.20 1.12
N VAL A 152 6.33 -3.77 0.62
CA VAL A 152 5.15 -3.02 0.18
C VAL A 152 3.89 -3.60 0.80
N LEU A 153 3.12 -2.76 1.49
CA LEU A 153 1.77 -3.06 1.95
C LEU A 153 0.74 -2.28 1.14
N ASN A 154 -0.28 -2.96 0.65
CA ASN A 154 -1.47 -2.35 0.07
C ASN A 154 -2.67 -2.65 0.96
N ILE A 155 -3.21 -1.63 1.62
CA ILE A 155 -4.22 -1.77 2.67
C ILE A 155 -5.62 -1.63 2.12
N HIS A 156 -6.46 -2.62 2.40
CA HIS A 156 -7.80 -2.77 1.87
C HIS A 156 -8.85 -3.15 2.91
N GLN A 157 -10.10 -3.10 2.48
CA GLN A 157 -11.24 -3.74 3.16
C GLN A 157 -12.12 -4.47 2.15
N ALA A 158 -12.58 -5.66 2.50
CA ALA A 158 -13.46 -6.43 1.66
C ALA A 158 -14.63 -7.06 2.44
N ASP A 159 -15.69 -7.43 1.72
CA ASP A 159 -16.82 -8.12 2.31
C ASP A 159 -16.50 -9.56 2.68
N GLY A 160 -17.11 -10.00 3.78
CA GLY A 160 -17.00 -11.37 4.28
C GLY A 160 -15.64 -11.67 4.89
N PHE A 161 -15.32 -12.94 4.91
CA PHE A 161 -14.09 -13.50 5.47
C PHE A 161 -13.49 -14.50 4.49
N TYR A 162 -12.25 -14.37 4.20
CA TYR A 162 -11.55 -15.39 3.41
C TYR A 162 -11.44 -16.70 4.20
N SER A 163 -11.62 -17.79 3.50
CA SER A 163 -11.32 -19.15 3.96
C SER A 163 -10.87 -19.99 2.77
N PRO A 164 -9.85 -20.84 2.90
CA PRO A 164 -9.41 -21.71 1.80
C PRO A 164 -10.47 -22.76 1.43
N THR A 165 -11.46 -23.01 2.30
CA THR A 165 -12.58 -23.91 2.08
C THR A 165 -13.89 -23.18 2.25
N TRP A 166 -14.94 -23.70 1.64
CA TRP A 166 -16.31 -23.18 1.79
C TRP A 166 -16.86 -23.49 3.18
N ILE A 167 -17.15 -22.48 3.96
CA ILE A 167 -17.79 -22.59 5.28
C ILE A 167 -19.19 -22.02 5.24
N SER A 168 -19.37 -20.84 4.62
CA SER A 168 -20.66 -20.16 4.48
C SER A 168 -20.59 -19.12 3.34
N GLN A 169 -21.76 -18.54 3.02
CA GLN A 169 -21.84 -17.44 2.06
C GLN A 169 -20.95 -16.23 2.42
N LYS A 170 -20.73 -16.00 3.73
CA LYS A 170 -19.88 -14.91 4.23
C LYS A 170 -18.44 -15.36 4.50
N ARG A 171 -18.13 -16.67 4.48
CA ARG A 171 -16.80 -17.21 4.72
C ARG A 171 -16.47 -18.32 3.73
N ASN A 172 -15.70 -18.01 2.72
CA ASN A 172 -15.37 -18.92 1.62
C ASN A 172 -14.19 -18.38 0.79
N PRO A 173 -13.68 -19.15 -0.21
CA PRO A 173 -12.54 -18.74 -1.04
C PRO A 173 -12.77 -17.50 -1.93
N SER A 174 -14.03 -17.13 -2.18
CA SER A 174 -14.37 -15.93 -2.99
C SER A 174 -14.44 -14.64 -2.16
N ARG A 175 -14.29 -14.72 -0.84
CA ARG A 175 -14.25 -13.56 0.07
C ARG A 175 -12.81 -13.15 0.34
N TRP A 176 -12.61 -11.86 0.59
CA TRP A 176 -11.27 -11.28 0.75
C TRP A 176 -11.03 -10.67 2.13
N GLY A 177 -12.07 -10.50 2.96
CA GLY A 177 -11.92 -9.91 4.30
C GLY A 177 -11.10 -10.79 5.24
N GLN A 178 -10.37 -10.17 6.15
CA GLN A 178 -9.51 -10.76 7.17
C GLN A 178 -8.44 -11.70 6.60
N CYS A 179 -7.69 -11.23 5.61
CA CYS A 179 -6.57 -12.00 5.11
C CYS A 179 -5.36 -11.16 4.66
N ASN A 180 -4.21 -11.81 4.65
CA ASN A 180 -3.00 -11.36 4.01
C ASN A 180 -2.95 -11.98 2.61
N VAL A 181 -3.03 -11.15 1.58
CA VAL A 181 -3.04 -11.58 0.18
C VAL A 181 -1.62 -11.58 -0.35
N ILE A 182 -1.22 -12.70 -0.98
CA ILE A 182 0.04 -12.85 -1.69
C ILE A 182 -0.19 -13.32 -3.12
N ASP A 183 0.67 -12.89 -4.03
CA ASP A 183 0.57 -13.23 -5.47
C ASP A 183 1.27 -14.55 -5.83
N ALA A 184 2.17 -15.03 -4.97
CA ALA A 184 2.87 -16.31 -5.07
C ALA A 184 3.33 -16.78 -3.69
N PRO A 185 3.50 -18.08 -3.43
CA PRO A 185 4.01 -18.57 -2.15
C PRO A 185 5.52 -18.30 -2.02
N ILE A 186 6.24 -18.46 -3.11
CA ILE A 186 7.69 -18.23 -3.27
C ILE A 186 7.89 -17.53 -4.60
N PHE A 187 8.85 -16.61 -4.65
CA PHE A 187 9.25 -15.93 -5.87
C PHE A 187 10.77 -15.98 -6.03
N ASP A 188 11.25 -16.56 -7.13
CA ASP A 188 12.67 -16.65 -7.43
C ASP A 188 13.17 -15.32 -8.00
N LEU A 189 14.23 -14.76 -7.39
CA LEU A 189 14.86 -13.52 -7.83
C LEU A 189 15.92 -13.80 -8.92
N PRO A 190 16.20 -12.84 -9.80
CA PRO A 190 17.20 -13.01 -10.87
C PRO A 190 18.62 -13.33 -10.37
N ASN A 191 18.96 -12.98 -9.13
CA ASN A 191 20.23 -13.27 -8.49
C ASN A 191 20.31 -14.68 -7.84
N GLY A 192 19.25 -15.46 -7.94
CA GLY A 192 19.14 -16.81 -7.36
C GLY A 192 18.54 -16.84 -5.95
N ASP A 193 18.36 -15.72 -5.28
CA ASP A 193 17.67 -15.63 -4.00
C ASP A 193 16.17 -15.88 -4.15
N LYS A 194 15.47 -16.06 -3.03
CA LYS A 194 14.03 -16.31 -3.01
C LYS A 194 13.32 -15.37 -2.04
N LEU A 195 12.15 -14.89 -2.45
CA LEU A 195 11.20 -14.22 -1.56
C LEU A 195 10.18 -15.25 -1.06
N GLU A 196 10.23 -15.54 0.24
CA GLU A 196 9.36 -16.52 0.92
C GLU A 196 8.05 -15.88 1.38
N LEU A 197 7.18 -15.44 0.42
CA LEU A 197 5.99 -14.66 0.72
C LEU A 197 4.98 -15.41 1.60
N ALA A 198 4.81 -16.73 1.40
CA ALA A 198 3.90 -17.52 2.22
C ALA A 198 4.37 -17.60 3.68
N SER A 199 5.67 -17.78 3.91
CA SER A 199 6.27 -17.78 5.25
C SER A 199 6.10 -16.41 5.90
N PHE A 200 6.44 -15.34 5.19
CA PHE A 200 6.31 -13.95 5.63
C PHE A 200 4.87 -13.61 6.02
N ALA A 201 3.89 -13.89 5.13
CA ALA A 201 2.48 -13.64 5.38
C ALA A 201 1.93 -14.45 6.56
N LYS A 202 2.37 -15.71 6.74
CA LYS A 202 1.99 -16.56 7.88
C LYS A 202 2.51 -16.02 9.21
N LYS A 203 3.75 -15.54 9.26
CA LYS A 203 4.33 -14.94 10.46
C LYS A 203 3.53 -13.70 10.90
N ILE A 204 3.21 -12.81 9.93
CA ILE A 204 2.38 -11.63 10.19
C ILE A 204 0.99 -12.05 10.67
N ALA A 205 0.33 -13.01 9.99
CA ALA A 205 -0.99 -13.49 10.41
C ALA A 205 -0.95 -14.11 11.82
N SER A 206 0.04 -14.94 12.14
CA SER A 206 0.20 -15.55 13.45
C SER A 206 0.38 -14.51 14.55
N ARG A 207 1.29 -13.55 14.35
CA ARG A 207 1.54 -12.45 15.29
C ARG A 207 0.33 -11.54 15.46
N SER A 208 -0.41 -11.29 14.39
CA SER A 208 -1.66 -10.53 14.45
C SER A 208 -2.74 -11.28 15.22
N ASN A 209 -2.91 -12.56 14.93
CA ASN A 209 -3.95 -13.38 15.54
C ASN A 209 -3.75 -13.63 17.02
N SER A 210 -2.49 -13.61 17.50
CA SER A 210 -2.22 -13.69 18.95
C SER A 210 -2.70 -12.47 19.74
N GLN A 211 -3.01 -11.36 19.06
CA GLN A 211 -3.53 -10.11 19.64
C GLN A 211 -5.04 -9.93 19.41
N ILE A 212 -5.71 -10.87 18.73
CA ILE A 212 -7.14 -10.83 18.41
C ILE A 212 -7.84 -11.96 19.15
N GLU A 213 -8.63 -11.64 20.16
CA GLU A 213 -9.32 -12.64 21.00
C GLU A 213 -10.37 -13.44 20.23
N ASP A 214 -11.24 -12.74 19.46
CA ASP A 214 -12.29 -13.40 18.68
C ASP A 214 -11.70 -14.03 17.41
N ARG A 215 -11.60 -15.36 17.43
CA ARG A 215 -11.08 -16.17 16.32
C ARG A 215 -11.82 -15.95 14.99
N LYS A 216 -13.04 -15.42 15.03
CA LYS A 216 -13.78 -15.03 13.84
C LYS A 216 -13.01 -14.01 12.99
N PHE A 217 -12.23 -13.14 13.64
CA PHE A 217 -11.46 -12.07 13.00
C PHE A 217 -9.98 -12.42 12.80
N HIS A 218 -9.59 -13.68 12.96
CA HIS A 218 -8.22 -14.10 12.67
C HIS A 218 -7.93 -13.97 11.18
N PHE A 219 -6.77 -13.38 10.87
CA PHE A 219 -6.24 -13.27 9.52
C PHE A 219 -5.85 -14.65 8.97
N GLN A 220 -6.21 -14.90 7.74
CA GLN A 220 -5.78 -16.04 6.95
C GLN A 220 -4.77 -15.58 5.90
N VAL A 221 -4.03 -16.52 5.29
CA VAL A 221 -3.20 -16.21 4.11
C VAL A 221 -3.96 -16.62 2.85
N ASN A 222 -4.25 -15.65 1.99
CA ASN A 222 -4.85 -15.88 0.68
C ASN A 222 -3.76 -15.83 -0.40
N ASN A 223 -3.34 -17.01 -0.86
CA ASN A 223 -2.43 -17.09 -1.99
C ASN A 223 -3.23 -17.18 -3.29
N THR A 224 -3.28 -16.09 -4.03
CA THR A 224 -3.99 -16.00 -5.32
C THR A 224 -3.26 -16.71 -6.45
N ASN A 225 -1.98 -17.07 -6.24
CA ASN A 225 -1.12 -17.67 -7.26
C ASN A 225 -1.26 -16.99 -8.63
N THR A 226 -1.19 -15.68 -8.63
CA THR A 226 -1.69 -14.77 -9.68
C THR A 226 -1.07 -15.03 -11.05
N ALA A 227 0.22 -15.39 -11.11
CA ALA A 227 0.92 -15.66 -12.36
C ALA A 227 0.51 -16.98 -13.01
N SER A 228 -0.02 -17.93 -12.22
CA SER A 228 -0.42 -19.24 -12.73
C SER A 228 -1.51 -19.13 -13.80
N ILE A 229 -1.41 -19.94 -14.86
CA ILE A 229 -2.45 -20.05 -15.89
C ILE A 229 -3.79 -20.55 -15.29
N ARG A 230 -3.73 -21.28 -14.18
CA ARG A 230 -4.88 -21.82 -13.46
C ARG A 230 -5.41 -20.88 -12.38
N SER A 231 -4.80 -19.70 -12.19
CA SER A 231 -5.29 -18.74 -11.20
C SER A 231 -6.72 -18.31 -11.49
N LEU A 232 -7.56 -18.29 -10.45
CA LEU A 232 -8.92 -17.74 -10.51
C LEU A 232 -8.91 -16.21 -10.42
N HIS A 233 -7.75 -15.60 -10.13
CA HIS A 233 -7.57 -14.16 -9.89
C HIS A 233 -6.62 -13.52 -10.91
N LYS A 234 -6.82 -13.83 -12.19
CA LYS A 234 -5.97 -13.32 -13.29
C LYS A 234 -6.01 -11.79 -13.41
N GLU A 235 -7.10 -11.17 -12.99
CA GLU A 235 -7.26 -9.72 -12.94
C GLU A 235 -6.26 -9.05 -11.98
N GLN A 236 -5.75 -9.77 -10.97
CA GLN A 236 -4.70 -9.28 -10.06
C GLN A 236 -3.34 -9.06 -10.75
N ARG A 237 -3.10 -9.62 -11.94
CA ARG A 237 -1.89 -9.32 -12.75
C ARG A 237 -1.75 -7.84 -13.10
N ARG A 238 -2.79 -7.06 -12.87
CA ARG A 238 -2.85 -5.62 -13.12
C ARG A 238 -2.78 -4.80 -11.83
N SER A 239 -2.62 -5.47 -10.67
CA SER A 239 -2.63 -4.86 -9.34
C SER A 239 -1.28 -4.26 -8.93
N LEU A 240 -1.31 -3.45 -7.87
CA LEU A 240 -0.14 -2.87 -7.23
C LEU A 240 0.80 -3.95 -6.68
N THR A 241 0.28 -4.95 -5.95
CA THR A 241 1.09 -6.00 -5.33
C THR A 241 1.76 -6.88 -6.39
N TYR A 242 1.04 -7.22 -7.46
CA TYR A 242 1.62 -7.95 -8.58
C TYR A 242 2.75 -7.17 -9.27
N PHE A 243 2.57 -5.87 -9.49
CA PHE A 243 3.63 -5.01 -10.03
C PHE A 243 4.84 -4.98 -9.11
N ALA A 244 4.62 -4.79 -7.81
CA ALA A 244 5.69 -4.77 -6.81
C ALA A 244 6.50 -6.08 -6.82
N LEU A 245 5.84 -7.24 -6.87
CA LEU A 245 6.51 -8.54 -6.86
C LEU A 245 7.16 -8.84 -8.21
N TYR A 246 6.37 -8.88 -9.29
CA TYR A 246 6.81 -9.43 -10.58
C TYR A 246 7.60 -8.44 -11.45
N LYS A 247 7.48 -7.14 -11.21
CA LYS A 247 8.18 -6.11 -11.98
C LYS A 247 9.30 -5.43 -11.19
N GLN A 248 9.16 -5.37 -9.86
CA GLN A 248 10.13 -4.68 -9.00
C GLN A 248 10.83 -5.61 -8.01
N HIS A 249 10.47 -6.89 -7.98
CA HIS A 249 11.10 -7.91 -7.12
C HIS A 249 11.05 -7.55 -5.63
N LYS A 250 9.91 -6.99 -5.18
CA LYS A 250 9.69 -6.57 -3.80
C LYS A 250 8.78 -7.55 -3.08
N THR A 251 9.03 -7.74 -1.78
CA THR A 251 8.08 -8.45 -0.93
C THR A 251 6.84 -7.61 -0.75
N ALA A 252 5.71 -8.04 -1.31
CA ALA A 252 4.47 -7.30 -1.32
C ALA A 252 3.31 -8.10 -0.75
N LEU A 253 2.49 -7.45 0.09
CA LEU A 253 1.26 -7.99 0.66
C LEU A 253 0.08 -7.04 0.43
N GLY A 254 -1.10 -7.62 0.14
CA GLY A 254 -2.38 -6.99 0.41
C GLY A 254 -2.83 -7.32 1.83
N LEU A 255 -3.14 -6.30 2.64
CA LEU A 255 -3.77 -6.49 3.95
C LEU A 255 -5.26 -6.16 3.84
N GLU A 256 -6.11 -7.15 4.03
CA GLU A 256 -7.56 -7.03 3.89
C GLU A 256 -8.25 -7.17 5.24
N SER A 257 -8.87 -6.11 5.78
CA SER A 257 -9.83 -6.29 6.86
C SER A 257 -11.23 -6.56 6.33
N THR A 258 -12.08 -7.19 7.16
CA THR A 258 -13.47 -7.38 6.78
C THR A 258 -14.29 -6.10 6.95
N LYS A 259 -15.26 -5.85 6.03
CA LYS A 259 -16.33 -4.86 6.20
C LYS A 259 -17.44 -5.35 7.14
N ASN A 260 -17.41 -6.62 7.58
CA ASN A 260 -18.39 -7.22 8.48
C ASN A 260 -18.04 -7.00 9.98
N CYS A 261 -17.58 -5.80 10.31
CA CYS A 261 -17.31 -5.32 11.66
C CYS A 261 -17.49 -3.80 11.71
N THR A 262 -17.36 -3.20 12.89
CA THR A 262 -17.39 -1.73 13.00
C THR A 262 -16.13 -1.11 12.40
N LEU A 263 -16.22 0.17 12.00
CA LEU A 263 -15.06 0.88 11.46
C LEU A 263 -13.87 0.90 12.43
N SER A 264 -14.14 1.10 13.74
CA SER A 264 -13.08 1.09 14.75
C SER A 264 -12.44 -0.30 14.92
N GLN A 265 -13.20 -1.38 14.79
CA GLN A 265 -12.64 -2.74 14.77
C GLN A 265 -11.80 -2.99 13.53
N ALA A 266 -12.27 -2.58 12.35
CA ALA A 266 -11.49 -2.71 11.11
C ALA A 266 -10.14 -1.98 11.21
N ILE A 267 -10.15 -0.74 11.73
CA ILE A 267 -8.93 0.03 11.98
C ILE A 267 -8.03 -0.68 13.00
N ALA A 268 -8.61 -1.22 14.07
CA ALA A 268 -7.84 -1.98 15.08
C ALA A 268 -7.14 -3.20 14.45
N PHE A 269 -7.86 -4.01 13.68
CA PHE A 269 -7.31 -5.19 13.02
C PHE A 269 -6.20 -4.85 12.03
N LEU A 270 -6.41 -3.83 11.20
CA LEU A 270 -5.38 -3.36 10.27
C LEU A 270 -4.17 -2.77 11.01
N THR A 271 -4.39 -2.05 12.12
CA THR A 271 -3.30 -1.54 12.95
C THR A 271 -2.48 -2.70 13.54
N ILE A 272 -3.12 -3.74 14.07
CA ILE A 272 -2.45 -4.95 14.57
C ILE A 272 -1.59 -5.58 13.44
N ALA A 273 -2.15 -5.73 12.23
CA ALA A 273 -1.44 -6.35 11.12
C ALA A 273 -0.26 -5.50 10.61
N ILE A 274 -0.40 -4.18 10.56
CA ILE A 274 0.70 -3.27 10.18
C ILE A 274 1.78 -3.26 11.26
N ASN A 275 1.43 -3.18 12.55
CA ASN A 275 2.39 -3.26 13.65
C ASN A 275 3.16 -4.58 13.59
N SER A 276 2.46 -5.71 13.37
CA SER A 276 3.08 -7.03 13.20
C SER A 276 4.03 -7.08 11.99
N THR A 277 3.70 -6.34 10.92
CA THR A 277 4.59 -6.24 9.75
C THR A 277 5.82 -5.41 10.06
N ILE A 278 5.67 -4.25 10.71
CA ILE A 278 6.78 -3.37 11.12
C ILE A 278 7.80 -4.15 11.96
N GLU A 279 7.32 -4.96 12.90
CA GLU A 279 8.19 -5.82 13.72
C GLU A 279 8.84 -6.93 12.89
N GLU A 280 8.09 -7.62 12.00
CA GLU A 280 8.62 -8.72 11.20
C GLU A 280 9.70 -8.26 10.21
N VAL A 281 9.59 -7.05 9.66
CA VAL A 281 10.61 -6.49 8.76
C VAL A 281 11.79 -5.86 9.50
N GLY A 282 11.74 -5.76 10.85
CA GLY A 282 12.84 -5.26 11.66
C GLY A 282 12.95 -3.73 11.71
N ILE A 283 11.88 -3.00 11.42
CA ILE A 283 11.80 -1.55 11.67
C ILE A 283 11.54 -1.34 13.17
N GLN A 284 12.29 -0.43 13.77
CA GLN A 284 12.13 -0.08 15.19
C GLN A 284 11.49 1.30 15.32
N THR A 285 10.46 1.38 16.17
CA THR A 285 9.67 2.59 16.39
C THR A 285 9.64 2.95 17.88
N GLU A 286 9.33 4.21 18.21
CA GLU A 286 9.12 4.68 19.59
C GLU A 286 7.65 4.61 19.99
N ASN A 287 6.76 4.87 19.06
CA ASN A 287 5.33 4.97 19.28
C ASN A 287 4.57 4.30 18.13
N LEU A 288 3.95 3.18 18.41
CA LEU A 288 3.01 2.58 17.47
C LEU A 288 1.56 3.02 17.77
N PRO A 289 0.70 3.14 16.77
CA PRO A 289 -0.70 3.45 16.99
C PRO A 289 -1.39 2.40 17.87
N SER A 290 -2.26 2.87 18.79
CA SER A 290 -3.06 1.99 19.64
C SER A 290 -3.93 1.03 18.85
N THR A 291 -4.05 -0.20 19.29
CA THR A 291 -4.92 -1.22 18.71
C THR A 291 -6.28 -1.33 19.40
N ASP A 292 -6.51 -0.54 20.48
CA ASP A 292 -7.77 -0.56 21.22
C ASP A 292 -8.91 0.12 20.46
N PRO A 293 -10.01 -0.60 20.13
CA PRO A 293 -11.14 -0.04 19.39
C PRO A 293 -11.84 1.12 20.10
N SER A 294 -11.80 1.17 21.44
CA SER A 294 -12.43 2.25 22.22
C SER A 294 -11.66 3.57 22.06
N THR A 295 -10.34 3.51 22.12
CA THR A 295 -9.43 4.63 21.86
C THR A 295 -9.58 5.12 20.41
N ILE A 296 -9.67 4.20 19.46
CA ILE A 296 -9.90 4.52 18.04
C ILE A 296 -11.24 5.22 17.86
N THR A 297 -12.30 4.73 18.51
CA THR A 297 -13.63 5.34 18.44
C THR A 297 -13.64 6.76 18.98
N LYS A 298 -12.96 7.03 20.11
CA LYS A 298 -12.81 8.38 20.66
C LYS A 298 -12.08 9.31 19.69
N HIS A 299 -11.00 8.83 19.08
CA HIS A 299 -10.23 9.59 18.10
C HIS A 299 -11.06 9.94 16.85
N LEU A 300 -11.84 8.99 16.32
CA LEU A 300 -12.72 9.23 15.18
C LEU A 300 -13.82 10.25 15.45
N LYS A 301 -14.40 10.23 16.67
CA LYS A 301 -15.40 11.23 17.09
C LYS A 301 -14.81 12.64 17.25
N GLY A 302 -13.55 12.75 17.64
CA GLY A 302 -12.82 14.03 17.77
C GLY A 302 -12.40 14.64 16.43
N LYS A 303 -12.19 13.83 15.40
CA LYS A 303 -11.99 14.32 14.03
C LYS A 303 -13.36 14.59 13.43
N LYS A 304 -13.84 15.87 13.45
CA LYS A 304 -14.86 16.29 12.49
C LYS A 304 -14.29 15.97 11.12
N LEU A 305 -14.90 15.01 10.43
CA LEU A 305 -14.66 14.79 9.02
C LEU A 305 -14.93 16.13 8.34
N LYS A 306 -13.87 16.87 8.04
CA LYS A 306 -13.96 18.03 7.14
C LYS A 306 -14.23 17.42 5.77
N THR A 307 -15.51 17.33 5.43
CA THR A 307 -16.01 17.11 4.08
C THR A 307 -15.67 18.30 3.22
#